data_b0f062e566c0cf3fabc8ff522bd90c7d
#
_entry.id   b0f062e566c0cf3fabc8ff522bd90c7d
#
_cell.length_a   1.000
_cell.length_b   1.000
_cell.length_c   1.000
_cell.angle_alpha   90.00
_cell.angle_beta   90.00
_cell.angle_gamma   90.00
#
_symmetry.space_group_name_H-M   'P 1'
#
loop_
_entity.id
_entity.type
_entity.pdbx_description
1 polymer ?
#
loop_
_entity_poly.entity_id
_entity_poly.type
_entity_poly.pdbx_seq_one_letter_code
_entity_poly.pdbx_strand_id
1 'polypeptide(L)'
;MLDDIGLKSIDELFNDIPATLRSKAELPIMSKLSEMETRRYVEGLLSKNQSTRDILSFLGAGVWPHHVPAAIDAVISRGEFLTSYTPYQPEISQGMLQSMFEYQSLICDLTAMDYANSSLYDWSTALGEAARMASRVTGRDEFIVPHFIHPERLQTLKTFCDPADIKIVEVPQDHETGYIDQSELRRKLSNRTAGVYLESPSFLGFVEESCNDIAHLTHDRGALFVVGCEPISLGALKPPGEFGADIVVGEGQPLGNHMNFGGPLLGIFACRSEGLLRQMPGRIIGRTTTQDGKQDAYCMALQTREQHIRRGKATSNICTNEALLALAAAMYLSLLGPAGITELSATILDRTNYAIEQIRKLRGVKAPLFNAFHYMEFTVNFGDDGKRVPEINEALLAAGIQGGLDLSTYFPELGQTALYCFTEVHTHRDIDMLADELRVILGG
;
A
#
# COMPACT_ATOMS: atom_id res chain seq x y z
N MET A 1 -32.55 -25.42 29.21
CA MET A 1 -31.08 -25.19 29.16
C MET A 1 -30.49 -24.88 30.51
N LEU A 2 -30.97 -23.84 31.27
CA LEU A 2 -30.43 -23.60 32.62
C LEU A 2 -30.71 -24.78 33.58
N ASP A 3 -31.92 -25.34 33.52
CA ASP A 3 -32.28 -26.51 34.34
C ASP A 3 -31.42 -27.73 34.03
N ASP A 4 -31.04 -27.95 32.77
CA ASP A 4 -30.21 -29.09 32.33
C ASP A 4 -28.78 -29.03 32.90
N ILE A 5 -28.29 -27.83 33.20
CA ILE A 5 -26.98 -27.59 33.79
C ILE A 5 -27.06 -27.28 35.32
N GLY A 6 -28.26 -27.36 35.90
CA GLY A 6 -28.48 -27.19 37.33
C GLY A 6 -28.40 -25.74 37.84
N LEU A 7 -28.58 -24.75 36.95
CA LEU A 7 -28.54 -23.33 37.28
C LEU A 7 -29.94 -22.71 37.26
N LYS A 8 -30.15 -21.68 38.10
CA LYS A 8 -31.44 -20.99 38.23
C LYS A 8 -31.49 -19.68 37.43
N SER A 9 -30.33 -19.11 37.13
CA SER A 9 -30.23 -17.85 36.39
C SER A 9 -28.98 -17.83 35.54
N ILE A 10 -28.98 -16.92 34.53
CA ILE A 10 -27.81 -16.64 33.67
C ILE A 10 -26.65 -16.07 34.51
N ASP A 11 -26.98 -15.32 35.56
CA ASP A 11 -25.95 -14.72 36.47
C ASP A 11 -25.13 -15.78 37.19
N GLU A 12 -25.71 -16.95 37.45
CA GLU A 12 -24.99 -18.05 38.11
C GLU A 12 -23.88 -18.66 37.22
N LEU A 13 -23.96 -18.48 35.90
CA LEU A 13 -22.90 -18.88 34.96
C LEU A 13 -21.57 -18.14 35.22
N PHE A 14 -21.65 -16.99 35.87
CA PHE A 14 -20.47 -16.13 36.14
C PHE A 14 -20.00 -16.22 37.60
N ASN A 15 -20.43 -17.24 38.38
CA ASN A 15 -20.07 -17.38 39.78
C ASN A 15 -18.56 -17.63 40.02
N ASP A 16 -17.83 -18.07 39.00
CA ASP A 16 -16.38 -18.19 38.99
C ASP A 16 -15.65 -16.84 38.96
N ILE A 17 -16.37 -15.74 38.57
CA ILE A 17 -15.83 -14.38 38.59
C ILE A 17 -16.06 -13.78 39.98
N PRO A 18 -15.00 -13.31 40.67
CA PRO A 18 -15.13 -12.68 42.00
C PRO A 18 -16.15 -11.55 42.00
N ALA A 19 -17.04 -11.51 42.98
CA ALA A 19 -18.11 -10.49 43.09
C ALA A 19 -17.57 -9.05 43.06
N THR A 20 -16.37 -8.81 43.58
CA THR A 20 -15.68 -7.51 43.55
C THR A 20 -15.30 -7.06 42.16
N LEU A 21 -15.12 -7.95 41.22
CA LEU A 21 -14.88 -7.64 39.82
C LEU A 21 -16.18 -7.45 39.05
N ARG A 22 -17.19 -8.28 39.33
CA ARG A 22 -18.53 -8.19 38.73
C ARG A 22 -19.23 -6.87 39.06
N SER A 23 -19.15 -6.42 40.32
CA SER A 23 -19.79 -5.19 40.81
C SER A 23 -19.12 -3.90 40.28
N LYS A 24 -17.87 -3.98 39.78
CA LYS A 24 -17.15 -2.84 39.18
C LYS A 24 -17.38 -2.69 37.68
N ALA A 25 -18.05 -3.63 37.04
CA ALA A 25 -18.33 -3.61 35.62
C ALA A 25 -19.61 -2.83 35.30
N GLU A 26 -19.77 -1.64 35.85
CA GLU A 26 -20.70 -0.65 35.27
C GLU A 26 -20.12 -0.19 33.94
N LEU A 27 -20.52 -0.85 32.87
CA LEU A 27 -20.19 -0.37 31.52
C LEU A 27 -21.05 0.86 31.25
N PRO A 28 -20.47 2.04 30.95
CA PRO A 28 -21.22 3.21 30.54
C PRO A 28 -21.72 3.02 29.12
N ILE A 29 -22.51 1.98 28.91
CA ILE A 29 -23.12 1.69 27.61
C ILE A 29 -24.38 2.52 27.49
N MET A 30 -24.49 3.24 26.37
CA MET A 30 -25.74 3.92 26.02
C MET A 30 -26.91 2.93 26.08
N SER A 31 -28.07 3.40 26.54
CA SER A 31 -29.30 2.62 26.44
C SER A 31 -29.56 2.24 24.97
N LYS A 32 -30.26 1.10 24.77
CA LYS A 32 -30.64 0.64 23.43
C LYS A 32 -31.35 1.76 22.67
N LEU A 33 -30.95 1.97 21.43
CA LEU A 33 -31.56 2.88 20.48
C LEU A 33 -32.35 2.08 19.43
N SER A 34 -33.41 2.68 18.90
CA SER A 34 -34.06 2.18 17.68
C SER A 34 -33.13 2.38 16.48
N GLU A 35 -33.41 1.70 15.37
CA GLU A 35 -32.65 1.88 14.11
C GLU A 35 -32.57 3.36 13.69
N MET A 36 -33.70 4.06 13.78
CA MET A 36 -33.80 5.46 13.41
C MET A 36 -32.94 6.37 14.31
N GLU A 37 -32.92 6.10 15.62
CA GLU A 37 -32.09 6.85 16.59
C GLU A 37 -30.61 6.53 16.40
N THR A 38 -30.27 5.25 16.17
CA THR A 38 -28.90 4.83 15.87
C THR A 38 -28.38 5.52 14.63
N ARG A 39 -29.17 5.54 13.54
CA ARG A 39 -28.81 6.22 12.30
C ARG A 39 -28.54 7.72 12.54
N ARG A 40 -29.46 8.43 13.20
CA ARG A 40 -29.28 9.86 13.51
C ARG A 40 -28.03 10.12 14.34
N TYR A 41 -27.78 9.28 15.33
CA TYR A 41 -26.60 9.39 16.18
C TYR A 41 -25.30 9.21 15.38
N VAL A 42 -25.20 8.15 14.58
CA VAL A 42 -24.03 7.88 13.74
C VAL A 42 -23.84 8.95 12.68
N GLU A 43 -24.90 9.34 11.96
CA GLU A 43 -24.85 10.43 10.96
C GLU A 43 -24.40 11.76 11.60
N GLY A 44 -24.88 12.06 12.84
CA GLY A 44 -24.45 13.23 13.59
C GLY A 44 -22.98 13.20 13.99
N LEU A 45 -22.37 12.02 14.20
CA LEU A 45 -20.92 11.88 14.39
C LEU A 45 -20.18 12.04 13.07
N LEU A 46 -20.64 11.39 12.01
CA LEU A 46 -20.01 11.41 10.69
C LEU A 46 -20.02 12.80 10.05
N SER A 47 -21.09 13.59 10.30
CA SER A 47 -21.18 14.97 9.77
C SER A 47 -20.13 15.94 10.30
N LYS A 48 -19.34 15.54 11.30
CA LYS A 48 -18.18 16.32 11.79
C LYS A 48 -16.91 16.08 10.96
N ASN A 49 -16.90 15.04 10.14
CA ASN A 49 -15.77 14.77 9.24
C ASN A 49 -15.90 15.59 7.96
N GLN A 50 -14.76 15.93 7.39
CA GLN A 50 -14.65 16.46 6.04
C GLN A 50 -14.02 15.39 5.15
N SER A 51 -14.61 15.13 4.00
CA SER A 51 -14.10 14.19 3.02
C SER A 51 -13.44 14.90 1.85
N THR A 52 -12.76 14.15 0.98
CA THR A 52 -12.21 14.68 -0.27
C THR A 52 -13.28 15.13 -1.27
N ARG A 53 -14.58 14.99 -0.95
CA ARG A 53 -15.68 15.62 -1.68
C ARG A 53 -16.00 17.02 -1.16
N ASP A 54 -15.62 17.32 0.07
CA ASP A 54 -15.91 18.59 0.76
C ASP A 54 -14.74 19.55 0.68
N ILE A 55 -13.51 19.03 0.66
CA ILE A 55 -12.27 19.80 0.59
C ILE A 55 -11.35 19.25 -0.53
N LEU A 56 -10.58 20.17 -1.11
CA LEU A 56 -9.54 19.80 -2.06
C LEU A 56 -8.33 19.24 -1.32
N SER A 57 -7.89 18.01 -1.64
CA SER A 57 -6.80 17.34 -0.92
C SER A 57 -5.62 17.04 -1.82
N PHE A 58 -4.44 17.52 -1.44
CA PHE A 58 -3.15 17.20 -2.04
C PHE A 58 -2.31 16.29 -1.13
N LEU A 59 -2.95 15.60 -0.20
CA LEU A 59 -2.32 14.60 0.65
C LEU A 59 -2.25 13.27 -0.09
N GLY A 60 -1.10 12.61 -0.02
CA GLY A 60 -0.85 11.28 -0.56
C GLY A 60 -0.16 10.39 0.48
N ALA A 61 1.12 10.06 0.23
CA ALA A 61 1.97 9.35 1.18
C ALA A 61 1.51 7.91 1.48
N GLY A 62 1.18 7.14 0.43
CA GLY A 62 0.87 5.71 0.54
C GLY A 62 -0.59 5.35 0.35
N VAL A 63 -1.51 6.32 0.38
CA VAL A 63 -2.90 6.20 -0.07
C VAL A 63 -3.22 7.44 -0.89
N TRP A 64 -3.77 7.26 -2.09
CA TRP A 64 -3.89 8.36 -3.05
C TRP A 64 -5.31 8.53 -3.56
N PRO A 65 -5.75 9.77 -3.78
CA PRO A 65 -7.07 10.04 -4.34
C PRO A 65 -7.09 9.72 -5.85
N HIS A 66 -7.85 8.70 -6.23
CA HIS A 66 -8.09 8.33 -7.63
C HIS A 66 -9.57 8.23 -7.93
N HIS A 67 -9.93 8.39 -9.20
CA HIS A 67 -11.30 8.16 -9.65
C HIS A 67 -11.61 6.66 -9.68
N VAL A 68 -12.68 6.27 -8.98
CA VAL A 68 -13.22 4.90 -9.04
C VAL A 68 -14.45 4.89 -9.95
N PRO A 69 -14.40 4.16 -11.08
CA PRO A 69 -15.54 4.05 -11.98
C PRO A 69 -16.75 3.37 -11.31
N ALA A 70 -17.95 3.93 -11.48
CA ALA A 70 -19.18 3.42 -10.86
C ALA A 70 -19.51 1.94 -11.20
N ALA A 71 -18.98 1.43 -12.31
CA ALA A 71 -19.11 0.02 -12.67
C ALA A 71 -18.46 -0.92 -11.63
N ILE A 72 -17.40 -0.49 -10.98
CA ILE A 72 -16.71 -1.28 -9.94
C ILE A 72 -17.61 -1.44 -8.74
N ASP A 73 -18.16 -0.34 -8.20
CA ASP A 73 -19.08 -0.38 -7.06
C ASP A 73 -20.30 -1.26 -7.37
N ALA A 74 -20.84 -1.19 -8.59
CA ALA A 74 -21.97 -1.98 -9.01
C ALA A 74 -21.68 -3.50 -9.00
N VAL A 75 -20.47 -3.92 -9.28
CA VAL A 75 -20.09 -5.34 -9.28
C VAL A 75 -19.66 -5.82 -7.91
N ILE A 76 -18.80 -5.09 -7.19
CA ILE A 76 -18.33 -5.53 -5.86
C ILE A 76 -19.44 -5.55 -4.81
N SER A 77 -20.53 -4.78 -5.01
CA SER A 77 -21.71 -4.79 -4.14
C SER A 77 -22.65 -5.98 -4.38
N ARG A 78 -22.44 -6.80 -5.42
CA ARG A 78 -23.26 -7.99 -5.67
C ARG A 78 -23.02 -9.04 -4.59
N GLY A 79 -24.12 -9.66 -4.13
CA GLY A 79 -24.07 -10.61 -3.02
C GLY A 79 -23.12 -11.79 -3.24
N GLU A 80 -22.96 -12.23 -4.49
CA GLU A 80 -22.07 -13.33 -4.87
C GLU A 80 -20.60 -13.05 -4.52
N PHE A 81 -20.18 -11.78 -4.60
CA PHE A 81 -18.82 -11.35 -4.27
C PHE A 81 -18.73 -10.81 -2.85
N LEU A 82 -19.65 -9.90 -2.47
CA LEU A 82 -19.61 -9.18 -1.19
C LEU A 82 -19.68 -10.14 0.01
N THR A 83 -20.44 -11.22 -0.08
CA THR A 83 -20.60 -12.20 1.01
C THR A 83 -19.59 -13.35 0.94
N SER A 84 -18.77 -13.40 -0.11
CA SER A 84 -17.71 -14.42 -0.25
C SER A 84 -16.57 -14.11 0.71
N TYR A 85 -16.18 -15.13 1.50
CA TYR A 85 -15.01 -15.01 2.39
C TYR A 85 -13.80 -15.71 1.75
N THR A 86 -13.51 -16.93 2.16
CA THR A 86 -12.41 -17.71 1.57
C THR A 86 -12.99 -18.85 0.72
N PRO A 87 -12.62 -18.97 -0.56
CA PRO A 87 -13.17 -19.97 -1.47
C PRO A 87 -12.53 -21.35 -1.25
N TYR A 88 -12.68 -21.93 -0.06
CA TYR A 88 -12.12 -23.25 0.29
C TYR A 88 -12.75 -24.40 -0.50
N GLN A 89 -14.02 -24.28 -0.87
CA GLN A 89 -14.73 -25.28 -1.67
C GLN A 89 -14.76 -24.82 -3.12
N PRO A 90 -13.82 -25.28 -3.96
CA PRO A 90 -13.74 -24.83 -5.35
C PRO A 90 -14.98 -25.17 -6.17
N GLU A 91 -15.71 -26.24 -5.82
CA GLU A 91 -16.91 -26.68 -6.53
C GLU A 91 -18.02 -25.63 -6.59
N ILE A 92 -18.12 -24.77 -5.57
CA ILE A 92 -19.15 -23.72 -5.48
C ILE A 92 -18.58 -22.30 -5.58
N SER A 93 -17.27 -22.15 -5.75
CA SER A 93 -16.56 -20.87 -5.69
C SER A 93 -15.82 -20.55 -6.98
N GLN A 94 -16.17 -21.17 -8.11
CA GLN A 94 -15.42 -21.03 -9.37
C GLN A 94 -15.32 -19.57 -9.85
N GLY A 95 -16.40 -18.79 -9.76
CA GLY A 95 -16.40 -17.39 -10.17
C GLY A 95 -15.46 -16.52 -9.34
N MET A 96 -15.44 -16.71 -8.00
CA MET A 96 -14.53 -15.99 -7.12
C MET A 96 -13.06 -16.40 -7.34
N LEU A 97 -12.82 -17.69 -7.50
CA LEU A 97 -11.48 -18.22 -7.79
C LEU A 97 -10.97 -17.75 -9.15
N GLN A 98 -11.81 -17.71 -10.17
CA GLN A 98 -11.46 -17.17 -11.48
C GLN A 98 -11.06 -15.69 -11.38
N SER A 99 -11.86 -14.88 -10.71
CA SER A 99 -11.57 -13.45 -10.53
C SER A 99 -10.22 -13.22 -9.83
N MET A 100 -9.91 -14.02 -8.81
CA MET A 100 -8.62 -13.95 -8.11
C MET A 100 -7.45 -14.40 -9.01
N PHE A 101 -7.66 -15.41 -9.87
CA PHE A 101 -6.66 -15.84 -10.85
C PHE A 101 -6.41 -14.76 -11.92
N GLU A 102 -7.47 -14.11 -12.37
CA GLU A 102 -7.38 -12.99 -13.33
C GLU A 102 -6.63 -11.80 -12.70
N TYR A 103 -6.91 -11.47 -11.44
CA TYR A 103 -6.12 -10.48 -10.69
C TYR A 103 -4.62 -10.82 -10.68
N GLN A 104 -4.27 -12.07 -10.32
CA GLN A 104 -2.87 -12.52 -10.32
C GLN A 104 -2.22 -12.34 -11.70
N SER A 105 -2.93 -12.69 -12.76
CA SER A 105 -2.44 -12.58 -14.14
C SER A 105 -2.21 -11.13 -14.54
N LEU A 106 -3.17 -10.24 -14.23
CA LEU A 106 -3.06 -8.81 -14.53
C LEU A 106 -1.91 -8.14 -13.75
N ILE A 107 -1.68 -8.53 -12.49
CA ILE A 107 -0.53 -8.06 -11.72
C ILE A 107 0.79 -8.58 -12.31
N CYS A 108 0.84 -9.82 -12.76
CA CYS A 108 2.02 -10.36 -13.45
C CYS A 108 2.33 -9.54 -14.72
N ASP A 109 1.33 -9.29 -15.55
CA ASP A 109 1.47 -8.52 -16.80
C ASP A 109 1.93 -7.09 -16.51
N LEU A 110 1.30 -6.43 -15.53
CA LEU A 110 1.60 -5.04 -15.17
C LEU A 110 3.03 -4.87 -14.62
N THR A 111 3.50 -5.82 -13.81
CA THR A 111 4.81 -5.77 -13.16
C THR A 111 5.93 -6.46 -13.95
N ALA A 112 5.59 -7.13 -15.05
CA ALA A 112 6.49 -8.01 -15.82
C ALA A 112 7.11 -9.12 -14.97
N MET A 113 6.29 -9.72 -14.07
CA MET A 113 6.70 -10.82 -13.20
C MET A 113 5.97 -12.11 -13.61
N ASP A 114 6.57 -13.29 -13.27
CA ASP A 114 6.05 -14.59 -13.68
C ASP A 114 4.88 -15.08 -12.81
N TYR A 115 4.87 -14.69 -11.52
CA TYR A 115 3.91 -15.17 -10.54
C TYR A 115 3.48 -14.05 -9.60
N ALA A 116 2.18 -14.00 -9.26
CA ALA A 116 1.62 -13.16 -8.22
C ALA A 116 0.72 -13.99 -7.29
N ASN A 117 0.59 -13.59 -6.05
CA ASN A 117 -0.42 -14.15 -5.15
C ASN A 117 -1.78 -13.45 -5.33
N SER A 118 -2.80 -13.95 -4.65
CA SER A 118 -4.15 -13.37 -4.73
C SER A 118 -4.38 -12.17 -3.80
N SER A 119 -3.35 -11.50 -3.38
CA SER A 119 -3.17 -10.29 -2.55
C SER A 119 -2.63 -10.54 -1.15
N LEU A 120 -2.07 -9.50 -0.58
CA LEU A 120 -1.78 -9.31 0.84
C LEU A 120 -2.62 -8.15 1.39
N TYR A 121 -2.36 -7.70 2.62
CA TYR A 121 -3.18 -6.67 3.27
C TYR A 121 -2.87 -5.27 2.76
N ASP A 122 -1.59 -4.92 2.69
CA ASP A 122 -1.07 -3.62 2.24
C ASP A 122 0.40 -3.73 1.78
N TRP A 123 0.94 -2.63 1.28
CA TRP A 123 2.36 -2.56 0.89
C TRP A 123 3.32 -2.83 2.05
N SER A 124 3.03 -2.32 3.24
CA SER A 124 3.91 -2.44 4.40
C SER A 124 4.08 -3.90 4.84
N THR A 125 2.97 -4.65 4.92
CA THR A 125 2.99 -6.08 5.24
C THR A 125 3.58 -6.90 4.10
N ALA A 126 3.34 -6.52 2.83
CA ALA A 126 3.96 -7.14 1.68
C ALA A 126 5.49 -7.01 1.71
N LEU A 127 6.01 -5.84 2.08
CA LEU A 127 7.44 -5.61 2.25
C LEU A 127 8.03 -6.45 3.40
N GLY A 128 7.34 -6.51 4.54
CA GLY A 128 7.74 -7.36 5.66
C GLY A 128 7.85 -8.84 5.27
N GLU A 129 6.87 -9.34 4.53
CA GLU A 129 6.87 -10.70 4.00
C GLU A 129 7.97 -10.91 2.94
N ALA A 130 8.27 -9.91 2.10
CA ALA A 130 9.35 -9.97 1.12
C ALA A 130 10.72 -10.10 1.80
N ALA A 131 10.98 -9.33 2.86
CA ALA A 131 12.20 -9.44 3.64
C ALA A 131 12.35 -10.83 4.30
N ARG A 132 11.28 -11.35 4.89
CA ARG A 132 11.26 -12.70 5.46
C ARG A 132 11.45 -13.78 4.40
N MET A 133 10.86 -13.60 3.23
CA MET A 133 11.04 -14.52 2.10
C MET A 133 12.48 -14.47 1.60
N ALA A 134 13.07 -13.28 1.44
CA ALA A 134 14.47 -13.12 1.04
C ALA A 134 15.42 -13.82 2.02
N SER A 135 15.20 -13.65 3.32
CA SER A 135 15.98 -14.32 4.37
C SER A 135 15.87 -15.87 4.27
N ARG A 136 14.66 -16.40 4.11
CA ARG A 136 14.45 -17.86 3.99
C ARG A 136 15.12 -18.45 2.75
N VAL A 137 15.00 -17.76 1.61
CA VAL A 137 15.56 -18.24 0.32
C VAL A 137 17.07 -18.23 0.33
N THR A 138 17.69 -17.20 0.85
CA THR A 138 19.15 -17.02 0.85
C THR A 138 19.83 -17.64 2.08
N GLY A 139 19.07 -17.92 3.14
CA GLY A 139 19.63 -18.32 4.44
C GLY A 139 20.43 -17.20 5.14
N ARG A 140 20.14 -15.94 4.84
CA ARG A 140 20.87 -14.76 5.32
C ARG A 140 19.98 -13.86 6.18
N ASP A 141 20.60 -12.95 6.93
CA ASP A 141 19.97 -12.21 8.04
C ASP A 141 20.15 -10.69 7.99
N GLU A 142 20.52 -10.12 6.84
CA GLU A 142 20.55 -8.67 6.62
C GLU A 142 19.65 -8.29 5.46
N PHE A 143 18.85 -7.22 5.64
CA PHE A 143 17.98 -6.66 4.61
C PHE A 143 18.27 -5.17 4.45
N ILE A 144 18.64 -4.74 3.24
CA ILE A 144 19.06 -3.37 2.96
C ILE A 144 17.85 -2.57 2.45
N VAL A 145 17.71 -1.33 2.96
CA VAL A 145 16.64 -0.38 2.57
C VAL A 145 17.22 1.02 2.32
N PRO A 146 16.59 1.85 1.49
CA PRO A 146 16.98 3.26 1.34
C PRO A 146 16.65 4.05 2.62
N HIS A 147 17.37 5.14 2.86
CA HIS A 147 17.13 6.01 4.02
C HIS A 147 15.75 6.70 3.95
N PHE A 148 15.38 7.25 2.78
CA PHE A 148 14.08 7.90 2.56
C PHE A 148 12.96 6.89 2.24
N ILE A 149 12.88 5.81 3.01
CA ILE A 149 11.75 4.87 2.97
C ILE A 149 10.55 5.45 3.75
N HIS A 150 9.34 5.12 3.33
CA HIS A 150 8.11 5.48 4.05
C HIS A 150 8.20 5.06 5.52
N PRO A 151 7.99 5.96 6.50
CA PRO A 151 8.23 5.68 7.92
C PRO A 151 7.41 4.51 8.47
N GLU A 152 6.13 4.40 8.08
CA GLU A 152 5.27 3.29 8.53
C GLU A 152 5.66 1.96 7.89
N ARG A 153 6.12 1.97 6.61
CA ARG A 153 6.68 0.77 5.96
C ARG A 153 7.92 0.30 6.70
N LEU A 154 8.80 1.22 7.10
CA LEU A 154 9.99 0.89 7.89
C LEU A 154 9.61 0.32 9.27
N GLN A 155 8.64 0.91 9.94
CA GLN A 155 8.18 0.43 11.25
C GLN A 155 7.56 -0.97 11.15
N THR A 156 6.71 -1.21 10.16
CA THR A 156 6.13 -2.53 9.91
C THR A 156 7.23 -3.54 9.54
N LEU A 157 8.17 -3.16 8.67
CA LEU A 157 9.31 -3.99 8.30
C LEU A 157 10.13 -4.41 9.55
N LYS A 158 10.41 -3.48 10.48
CA LYS A 158 11.07 -3.78 11.76
C LYS A 158 10.26 -4.81 12.57
N THR A 159 8.94 -4.63 12.67
CA THR A 159 8.05 -5.56 13.37
C THR A 159 8.11 -6.99 12.79
N PHE A 160 8.28 -7.13 11.46
CA PHE A 160 8.41 -8.43 10.80
C PHE A 160 9.82 -9.03 10.93
N CYS A 161 10.84 -8.19 10.94
CA CYS A 161 12.25 -8.60 10.91
C CYS A 161 12.82 -8.91 12.29
N ASP A 162 12.54 -8.08 13.29
CA ASP A 162 13.10 -8.20 14.65
C ASP A 162 12.86 -9.59 15.28
N PRO A 163 11.63 -10.17 15.26
CA PRO A 163 11.40 -11.49 15.83
C PRO A 163 12.06 -12.65 15.05
N ALA A 164 12.59 -12.36 13.87
CA ALA A 164 13.27 -13.32 13.00
C ALA A 164 14.78 -13.10 12.94
N ASP A 165 15.31 -12.23 13.80
CA ASP A 165 16.73 -11.86 13.84
C ASP A 165 17.26 -11.35 12.49
N ILE A 166 16.42 -10.70 11.68
CA ILE A 166 16.80 -10.08 10.42
C ILE A 166 17.13 -8.62 10.68
N LYS A 167 18.39 -8.25 10.47
CA LYS A 167 18.88 -6.89 10.65
C LYS A 167 18.54 -6.00 9.46
N ILE A 168 17.88 -4.89 9.69
CA ILE A 168 17.65 -3.86 8.68
C ILE A 168 18.89 -2.95 8.61
N VAL A 169 19.37 -2.73 7.38
CA VAL A 169 20.55 -1.90 7.10
C VAL A 169 20.13 -0.77 6.16
N GLU A 170 20.15 0.47 6.65
CA GLU A 170 19.83 1.64 5.84
C GLU A 170 21.02 2.06 4.98
N VAL A 171 20.74 2.43 3.70
CA VAL A 171 21.71 3.01 2.78
C VAL A 171 21.38 4.48 2.58
N PRO A 172 22.36 5.40 2.72
CA PRO A 172 22.14 6.82 2.47
C PRO A 172 21.76 7.06 1.01
N GLN A 173 21.07 8.16 0.81
CA GLN A 173 20.70 8.67 -0.50
C GLN A 173 21.30 10.05 -0.70
N ASP A 174 21.53 10.40 -1.95
CA ASP A 174 22.07 11.70 -2.34
C ASP A 174 21.04 12.81 -2.03
N HIS A 175 21.46 13.87 -1.36
CA HIS A 175 20.57 14.96 -0.95
C HIS A 175 20.14 15.89 -2.10
N GLU A 176 20.80 15.82 -3.26
CA GLU A 176 20.43 16.62 -4.42
C GLU A 176 19.43 15.88 -5.32
N THR A 177 19.65 14.58 -5.58
CA THR A 177 18.84 13.76 -6.49
C THR A 177 17.88 12.84 -5.79
N GLY A 178 18.14 12.47 -4.53
CA GLY A 178 17.40 11.44 -3.80
C GLY A 178 17.84 10.01 -4.14
N TYR A 179 18.70 9.81 -5.13
CA TYR A 179 19.13 8.48 -5.58
C TYR A 179 19.97 7.75 -4.54
N ILE A 180 19.92 6.42 -4.57
CA ILE A 180 20.74 5.60 -3.69
C ILE A 180 22.23 5.88 -3.95
N ASP A 181 22.99 6.11 -2.87
CA ASP A 181 24.45 6.12 -2.95
C ASP A 181 24.98 4.72 -3.23
N GLN A 182 25.30 4.47 -4.51
CA GLN A 182 25.76 3.16 -4.96
C GLN A 182 27.13 2.77 -4.35
N SER A 183 27.95 3.73 -3.94
CA SER A 183 29.22 3.46 -3.28
C SER A 183 29.01 2.91 -1.87
N GLU A 184 28.07 3.52 -1.14
CA GLU A 184 27.65 3.05 0.18
C GLU A 184 26.86 1.73 0.08
N LEU A 185 26.00 1.56 -0.93
CA LEU A 185 25.34 0.29 -1.18
C LEU A 185 26.37 -0.83 -1.38
N ARG A 186 27.36 -0.60 -2.25
CA ARG A 186 28.45 -1.57 -2.50
C ARG A 186 29.24 -1.91 -1.24
N ARG A 187 29.47 -0.93 -0.36
CA ARG A 187 30.16 -1.12 0.91
C ARG A 187 29.35 -1.91 1.93
N LYS A 188 28.02 -1.72 1.94
CA LYS A 188 27.11 -2.38 2.89
C LYS A 188 26.68 -3.78 2.44
N LEU A 189 26.71 -4.06 1.14
CA LEU A 189 26.45 -5.39 0.61
C LEU A 189 27.49 -6.41 1.11
N SER A 190 27.03 -7.45 1.77
CA SER A 190 27.83 -8.50 2.40
C SER A 190 27.32 -9.90 2.08
N ASN A 191 28.03 -10.94 2.52
CA ASN A 191 27.56 -12.31 2.44
C ASN A 191 26.38 -12.61 3.36
N ARG A 192 26.01 -11.67 4.23
CA ARG A 192 24.84 -11.74 5.10
C ARG A 192 23.62 -11.05 4.48
N THR A 193 23.78 -10.29 3.41
CA THR A 193 22.68 -9.59 2.77
C THR A 193 21.73 -10.57 2.09
N ALA A 194 20.51 -10.65 2.58
CA ALA A 194 19.42 -11.47 2.04
C ALA A 194 18.75 -10.78 0.84
N GLY A 195 18.54 -9.47 0.96
CA GLY A 195 17.90 -8.68 -0.09
C GLY A 195 18.20 -7.20 0.01
N VAL A 196 17.96 -6.50 -1.10
CA VAL A 196 18.00 -5.03 -1.21
C VAL A 196 16.63 -4.57 -1.68
N TYR A 197 16.06 -3.61 -0.98
CA TYR A 197 14.80 -2.98 -1.30
C TYR A 197 14.98 -1.60 -1.91
N LEU A 198 14.17 -1.29 -2.92
CA LEU A 198 14.08 0.00 -3.59
C LEU A 198 12.62 0.32 -3.87
N GLU A 199 12.23 1.59 -3.83
CA GLU A 199 10.91 2.08 -4.28
C GLU A 199 11.05 2.85 -5.59
N SER A 200 10.19 2.55 -6.58
CA SER A 200 10.16 3.27 -7.84
C SER A 200 8.70 3.40 -8.34
N PRO A 201 8.07 4.60 -8.28
CA PRO A 201 8.58 5.83 -7.65
C PRO A 201 8.89 5.65 -6.16
N SER A 202 9.81 6.47 -5.64
CA SER A 202 10.16 6.48 -4.21
C SER A 202 9.03 7.07 -3.35
N PHE A 203 9.12 6.91 -2.03
CA PHE A 203 8.21 7.56 -1.09
C PHE A 203 8.16 9.10 -1.27
N LEU A 204 9.28 9.71 -1.64
CA LEU A 204 9.36 11.16 -1.87
C LEU A 204 9.06 11.57 -3.32
N GLY A 205 8.55 10.63 -4.13
CA GLY A 205 8.03 10.84 -5.47
C GLY A 205 9.04 10.82 -6.62
N PHE A 206 10.33 10.82 -6.35
CA PHE A 206 11.34 10.71 -7.41
C PHE A 206 11.48 9.28 -7.93
N VAL A 207 11.87 9.14 -9.18
CA VAL A 207 12.10 7.85 -9.84
C VAL A 207 13.60 7.58 -9.91
N GLU A 208 14.04 6.47 -9.33
CA GLU A 208 15.44 6.03 -9.35
C GLU A 208 15.87 5.60 -10.77
N GLU A 209 16.88 6.24 -11.32
CA GLU A 209 17.36 5.96 -12.68
C GLU A 209 18.34 4.76 -12.74
N SER A 210 18.96 4.42 -11.62
CA SER A 210 20.01 3.39 -11.55
C SER A 210 19.50 2.01 -11.16
N CYS A 211 18.21 1.72 -11.32
CA CYS A 211 17.59 0.44 -10.94
C CYS A 211 18.33 -0.79 -11.49
N ASN A 212 18.76 -0.75 -12.77
CA ASN A 212 19.51 -1.86 -13.37
C ASN A 212 20.86 -2.10 -12.67
N ASP A 213 21.59 -1.03 -12.34
CA ASP A 213 22.90 -1.14 -11.69
C ASP A 213 22.76 -1.66 -10.26
N ILE A 214 21.71 -1.19 -9.54
CA ILE A 214 21.37 -1.69 -8.20
C ILE A 214 21.01 -3.18 -8.24
N ALA A 215 20.24 -3.62 -9.25
CA ALA A 215 19.92 -5.03 -9.46
C ALA A 215 21.20 -5.87 -9.67
N HIS A 216 22.10 -5.42 -10.55
CA HIS A 216 23.37 -6.11 -10.80
C HIS A 216 24.23 -6.19 -9.53
N LEU A 217 24.41 -5.08 -8.80
CA LEU A 217 25.15 -5.06 -7.53
C LEU A 217 24.59 -6.06 -6.51
N THR A 218 23.26 -6.15 -6.45
CA THR A 218 22.54 -7.03 -5.54
C THR A 218 22.77 -8.50 -5.93
N HIS A 219 22.58 -8.83 -7.20
CA HIS A 219 22.75 -10.18 -7.72
C HIS A 219 24.17 -10.69 -7.67
N ASP A 220 25.17 -9.83 -7.91
CA ASP A 220 26.61 -10.17 -7.78
C ASP A 220 26.96 -10.67 -6.36
N ARG A 221 26.17 -10.31 -5.36
CA ARG A 221 26.30 -10.81 -3.98
C ARG A 221 25.38 -11.97 -3.67
N GLY A 222 24.58 -12.41 -4.64
CA GLY A 222 23.60 -13.49 -4.46
C GLY A 222 22.47 -13.11 -3.49
N ALA A 223 22.15 -11.82 -3.35
CA ALA A 223 21.00 -11.29 -2.64
C ALA A 223 19.82 -11.11 -3.60
N LEU A 224 18.58 -11.03 -3.07
CA LEU A 224 17.39 -10.80 -3.87
C LEU A 224 17.13 -9.28 -4.02
N PHE A 225 16.76 -8.86 -5.21
CA PHE A 225 16.34 -7.49 -5.48
C PHE A 225 14.82 -7.36 -5.34
N VAL A 226 14.38 -6.58 -4.36
CA VAL A 226 12.98 -6.34 -4.02
C VAL A 226 12.60 -4.92 -4.44
N VAL A 227 11.58 -4.78 -5.26
CA VAL A 227 11.14 -3.45 -5.74
C VAL A 227 9.72 -3.18 -5.28
N GLY A 228 9.54 -2.03 -4.65
CA GLY A 228 8.25 -1.47 -4.33
C GLY A 228 7.75 -0.54 -5.44
N CYS A 229 6.47 -0.64 -5.84
CA CYS A 229 5.92 0.23 -6.87
C CYS A 229 4.48 0.66 -6.60
N GLU A 230 4.14 1.84 -7.07
CA GLU A 230 2.77 2.30 -7.24
C GLU A 230 2.28 1.82 -8.63
N PRO A 231 1.18 1.04 -8.71
CA PRO A 231 0.87 0.27 -9.91
C PRO A 231 0.43 1.11 -11.12
N ILE A 232 -0.21 2.28 -10.93
CA ILE A 232 -0.63 3.15 -12.06
C ILE A 232 0.59 3.77 -12.75
N SER A 233 1.68 4.00 -12.01
CA SER A 233 2.94 4.52 -12.57
C SER A 233 3.50 3.64 -13.69
N LEU A 234 3.22 2.34 -13.63
CA LEU A 234 3.67 1.35 -14.62
C LEU A 234 3.02 1.54 -16.01
N GLY A 235 2.01 2.41 -16.12
CA GLY A 235 1.48 2.88 -17.42
C GLY A 235 2.45 3.81 -18.17
N ALA A 236 3.42 4.43 -17.47
CA ALA A 236 4.43 5.34 -18.04
C ALA A 236 5.87 4.91 -17.71
N LEU A 237 6.09 4.19 -16.63
CA LEU A 237 7.41 3.77 -16.18
C LEU A 237 7.69 2.32 -16.56
N LYS A 238 8.97 2.00 -16.66
CA LYS A 238 9.42 0.64 -16.94
C LYS A 238 9.04 -0.30 -15.78
N PRO A 239 8.39 -1.45 -16.05
CA PRO A 239 7.98 -2.37 -15.00
C PRO A 239 9.18 -3.03 -14.29
N PRO A 240 9.08 -3.31 -12.98
CA PRO A 240 10.19 -3.83 -12.18
C PRO A 240 10.81 -5.14 -12.69
N GLY A 241 10.00 -6.03 -13.29
CA GLY A 241 10.50 -7.26 -13.88
C GLY A 241 11.52 -7.04 -15.00
N GLU A 242 11.42 -5.94 -15.75
CA GLU A 242 12.32 -5.65 -16.88
C GLU A 242 13.68 -5.08 -16.46
N PHE A 243 13.82 -4.57 -15.22
CA PHE A 243 15.11 -4.13 -14.70
C PHE A 243 15.68 -5.02 -13.60
N GLY A 244 15.18 -6.25 -13.48
CA GLY A 244 15.83 -7.29 -12.70
C GLY A 244 15.26 -7.53 -11.32
N ALA A 245 14.05 -7.05 -10.98
CA ALA A 245 13.41 -7.39 -9.71
C ALA A 245 13.18 -8.90 -9.59
N ASP A 246 13.48 -9.46 -8.42
CA ASP A 246 13.16 -10.84 -8.04
C ASP A 246 11.80 -10.93 -7.37
N ILE A 247 11.47 -9.90 -6.58
CA ILE A 247 10.21 -9.74 -5.86
C ILE A 247 9.70 -8.32 -6.10
N VAL A 248 8.41 -8.19 -6.38
CA VAL A 248 7.71 -6.90 -6.46
C VAL A 248 6.66 -6.84 -5.37
N VAL A 249 6.63 -5.71 -4.65
CA VAL A 249 5.61 -5.38 -3.67
C VAL A 249 5.00 -4.02 -3.99
N GLY A 250 3.79 -3.74 -3.51
CA GLY A 250 3.17 -2.46 -3.81
C GLY A 250 1.82 -2.28 -3.13
N GLU A 251 1.20 -1.13 -3.36
CA GLU A 251 -0.16 -0.81 -2.91
C GLU A 251 -1.13 -0.80 -4.08
N GLY A 252 -2.09 -1.71 -4.05
CA GLY A 252 -3.12 -1.83 -5.08
C GLY A 252 -4.38 -1.01 -4.83
N GLN A 253 -4.45 -0.20 -3.77
CA GLN A 253 -5.60 0.68 -3.50
C GLN A 253 -5.95 1.55 -4.71
N PRO A 254 -4.99 2.15 -5.46
CA PRO A 254 -5.28 2.96 -6.64
C PRO A 254 -6.03 2.22 -7.75
N LEU A 255 -6.00 0.91 -7.76
CA LEU A 255 -6.65 0.08 -8.76
C LEU A 255 -8.16 -0.12 -8.45
N GLY A 256 -8.89 1.00 -8.37
CA GLY A 256 -10.36 0.96 -8.23
C GLY A 256 -10.88 0.73 -6.81
N ASN A 257 -10.08 0.97 -5.79
CA ASN A 257 -10.52 0.91 -4.39
C ASN A 257 -10.61 2.33 -3.81
N HIS A 258 -11.75 2.65 -3.16
CA HIS A 258 -11.94 3.93 -2.51
C HIS A 258 -10.99 4.09 -1.32
N MET A 259 -10.55 5.33 -1.05
CA MET A 259 -9.90 5.65 0.21
C MET A 259 -10.87 5.44 1.38
N ASN A 260 -10.40 4.79 2.43
CA ASN A 260 -11.13 4.55 3.67
C ASN A 260 -10.29 5.00 4.87
N PHE A 261 -10.87 5.06 6.04
CA PHE A 261 -10.24 5.46 7.30
C PHE A 261 -9.12 4.49 7.76
N GLY A 262 -8.08 4.30 6.95
CA GLY A 262 -6.96 3.40 7.23
C GLY A 262 -7.11 1.97 6.68
N GLY A 263 -8.04 1.74 5.79
CA GLY A 263 -8.21 0.45 5.13
C GLY A 263 -9.67 0.02 4.97
N PRO A 264 -9.91 -1.14 4.32
CA PRO A 264 -8.89 -2.07 3.84
C PRO A 264 -8.07 -1.51 2.66
N LEU A 265 -6.81 -1.97 2.56
CA LEU A 265 -5.90 -1.69 1.46
C LEU A 265 -5.67 -2.97 0.64
N LEU A 266 -4.75 -2.95 -0.34
CA LEU A 266 -4.53 -4.09 -1.22
C LEU A 266 -3.04 -4.33 -1.47
N GLY A 267 -2.40 -5.17 -0.67
CA GLY A 267 -0.99 -5.51 -0.85
C GLY A 267 -0.72 -6.30 -2.12
N ILE A 268 0.09 -5.77 -3.01
CA ILE A 268 0.60 -6.46 -4.20
C ILE A 268 1.82 -7.27 -3.79
N PHE A 269 1.92 -8.52 -4.28
CA PHE A 269 3.12 -9.34 -4.14
C PHE A 269 3.29 -10.23 -5.37
N ALA A 270 4.41 -10.05 -6.07
CA ALA A 270 4.76 -10.84 -7.24
C ALA A 270 6.22 -11.30 -7.20
N CYS A 271 6.57 -12.37 -7.90
CA CYS A 271 7.95 -12.85 -7.97
C CYS A 271 8.27 -13.50 -9.33
N ARG A 272 9.57 -13.62 -9.61
CA ARG A 272 10.09 -14.05 -10.93
C ARG A 272 10.27 -15.55 -11.00
N SER A 273 10.33 -16.41 -10.28
CA SER A 273 10.69 -17.81 -10.52
C SER A 273 9.86 -18.82 -9.76
N GLU A 274 9.77 -20.03 -10.27
CA GLU A 274 9.07 -21.12 -9.57
C GLU A 274 9.68 -21.41 -8.19
N GLY A 275 11.00 -21.28 -8.04
CA GLY A 275 11.66 -21.42 -6.75
C GLY A 275 11.17 -20.41 -5.73
N LEU A 276 10.98 -19.15 -6.16
CA LEU A 276 10.42 -18.09 -5.34
C LEU A 276 8.92 -18.28 -5.08
N LEU A 277 8.14 -18.71 -6.08
CA LEU A 277 6.72 -19.04 -5.93
C LEU A 277 6.46 -20.00 -4.76
N ARG A 278 7.32 -21.03 -4.59
CA ARG A 278 7.20 -22.00 -3.49
C ARG A 278 7.46 -21.41 -2.12
N GLN A 279 8.07 -20.23 -2.04
CA GLN A 279 8.34 -19.48 -0.81
C GLN A 279 7.47 -18.24 -0.64
N MET A 280 6.62 -17.95 -1.64
CA MET A 280 5.74 -16.76 -1.66
C MET A 280 4.73 -16.82 -0.49
N PRO A 281 4.47 -15.71 0.22
CA PRO A 281 3.40 -15.61 1.20
C PRO A 281 2.02 -15.57 0.55
N GLY A 282 0.99 -15.76 1.34
CA GLY A 282 -0.40 -15.60 0.91
C GLY A 282 -0.92 -16.73 0.02
N ARG A 283 -2.15 -16.56 -0.42
CA ARG A 283 -2.87 -17.55 -1.23
C ARG A 283 -2.51 -17.43 -2.70
N ILE A 284 -2.52 -18.56 -3.36
CA ILE A 284 -2.28 -18.67 -4.80
C ILE A 284 -3.42 -19.47 -5.40
N ILE A 285 -3.99 -18.96 -6.45
CA ILE A 285 -5.01 -19.66 -7.24
C ILE A 285 -4.34 -20.26 -8.48
N GLY A 286 -4.61 -21.54 -8.70
CA GLY A 286 -4.15 -22.26 -9.88
C GLY A 286 -5.31 -22.53 -10.83
N ARG A 287 -4.99 -22.54 -12.14
CA ARG A 287 -5.91 -22.97 -13.20
C ARG A 287 -5.65 -24.44 -13.54
N THR A 288 -6.70 -25.20 -13.71
CA THR A 288 -6.71 -26.57 -14.17
C THR A 288 -7.88 -26.76 -15.17
N THR A 289 -8.20 -27.99 -15.53
CA THR A 289 -9.36 -28.31 -16.38
C THR A 289 -10.32 -29.21 -15.65
N THR A 290 -11.59 -29.20 -16.07
CA THR A 290 -12.60 -30.17 -15.63
C THR A 290 -12.16 -31.59 -15.97
N GLN A 291 -12.76 -32.60 -15.32
CA GLN A 291 -12.41 -34.00 -15.49
C GLN A 291 -12.55 -34.48 -16.95
N ASP A 292 -13.48 -33.92 -17.72
CA ASP A 292 -13.67 -34.18 -19.14
C ASP A 292 -12.75 -33.34 -20.05
N GLY A 293 -11.92 -32.47 -19.47
CA GLY A 293 -10.96 -31.62 -20.17
C GLY A 293 -11.55 -30.50 -21.02
N LYS A 294 -12.86 -30.22 -20.90
CA LYS A 294 -13.57 -29.29 -21.79
C LYS A 294 -13.64 -27.85 -21.29
N GLN A 295 -13.49 -27.66 -20.00
CA GLN A 295 -13.62 -26.33 -19.38
C GLN A 295 -12.45 -26.06 -18.43
N ASP A 296 -12.08 -24.78 -18.28
CA ASP A 296 -11.18 -24.34 -17.23
C ASP A 296 -11.85 -24.49 -15.86
N ALA A 297 -11.04 -24.82 -14.87
CA ALA A 297 -11.44 -24.89 -13.47
C ALA A 297 -10.34 -24.26 -12.61
N TYR A 298 -10.72 -23.74 -11.46
CA TYR A 298 -9.84 -23.00 -10.57
C TYR A 298 -9.86 -23.59 -9.17
N CYS A 299 -8.71 -23.59 -8.51
CA CYS A 299 -8.60 -24.05 -7.13
C CYS A 299 -7.47 -23.31 -6.40
N MET A 300 -7.51 -23.31 -5.08
CA MET A 300 -6.36 -22.84 -4.29
C MET A 300 -5.20 -23.82 -4.45
N ALA A 301 -4.04 -23.30 -4.86
CA ALA A 301 -2.83 -24.07 -5.11
C ALA A 301 -1.80 -23.92 -3.98
N LEU A 302 -0.89 -24.85 -3.86
CA LEU A 302 0.24 -24.84 -2.92
C LEU A 302 -0.15 -24.59 -1.44
N GLN A 303 -1.34 -25.02 -1.02
CA GLN A 303 -1.86 -24.81 0.34
C GLN A 303 -0.97 -25.43 1.44
N THR A 304 -0.12 -26.39 1.12
CA THR A 304 0.82 -27.01 2.06
C THR A 304 1.82 -26.02 2.67
N ARG A 305 1.94 -24.79 2.14
CA ARG A 305 2.76 -23.70 2.69
C ARG A 305 2.05 -22.97 3.84
N GLU A 306 0.73 -23.09 3.95
CA GLU A 306 -0.10 -22.28 4.83
C GLU A 306 -0.04 -22.76 6.29
N GLN A 307 -0.36 -21.85 7.22
CA GLN A 307 -0.23 -22.03 8.64
C GLN A 307 -1.11 -23.18 9.20
N HIS A 308 -2.31 -23.36 8.66
CA HIS A 308 -3.23 -24.41 9.13
C HIS A 308 -2.74 -25.83 8.82
N ILE A 309 -1.81 -25.98 7.86
CA ILE A 309 -1.16 -27.25 7.53
C ILE A 309 0.23 -27.32 8.17
N ARG A 310 1.09 -26.36 7.92
CA ARG A 310 2.51 -26.35 8.33
C ARG A 310 2.75 -25.83 9.75
N ARG A 311 1.76 -25.18 10.35
CA ARG A 311 1.85 -24.59 11.70
C ARG A 311 3.07 -23.66 11.82
N GLY A 312 3.94 -23.87 12.81
CA GLY A 312 5.16 -23.06 13.03
C GLY A 312 6.20 -23.11 11.90
N LYS A 313 6.05 -24.03 10.92
CA LYS A 313 6.91 -24.13 9.73
C LYS A 313 6.29 -23.51 8.48
N ALA A 314 5.16 -22.79 8.62
CA ALA A 314 4.54 -22.11 7.49
C ALA A 314 5.45 -21.02 6.92
N THR A 315 5.29 -20.72 5.64
CA THR A 315 6.07 -19.65 4.98
C THR A 315 5.68 -18.26 5.48
N SER A 316 4.44 -18.09 5.96
CA SER A 316 3.88 -16.82 6.44
C SER A 316 2.82 -17.06 7.51
N ASN A 317 2.55 -16.05 8.33
CA ASN A 317 1.44 -16.01 9.27
C ASN A 317 0.15 -15.47 8.64
N ILE A 318 0.19 -15.02 7.40
CA ILE A 318 -0.98 -14.52 6.69
C ILE A 318 -1.98 -15.68 6.49
N CYS A 319 -3.20 -15.48 6.99
CA CYS A 319 -4.26 -16.49 6.92
C CYS A 319 -5.24 -16.21 5.78
N THR A 320 -5.54 -14.95 5.52
CA THR A 320 -6.50 -14.50 4.51
C THR A 320 -5.89 -13.42 3.62
N ASN A 321 -6.68 -12.91 2.69
CA ASN A 321 -6.28 -11.87 1.75
C ASN A 321 -7.45 -10.91 1.51
N GLU A 322 -7.20 -9.83 0.79
CA GLU A 322 -8.19 -8.81 0.42
C GLU A 322 -8.90 -9.18 -0.90
N ALA A 323 -9.65 -10.31 -0.87
CA ALA A 323 -10.20 -10.91 -2.09
C ALA A 323 -11.19 -10.00 -2.84
N LEU A 324 -12.04 -9.25 -2.12
CA LEU A 324 -13.00 -8.32 -2.74
C LEU A 324 -12.29 -7.13 -3.40
N LEU A 325 -11.21 -6.63 -2.77
CA LEU A 325 -10.41 -5.54 -3.31
C LEU A 325 -9.56 -6.00 -4.50
N ALA A 326 -9.08 -7.23 -4.47
CA ALA A 326 -8.41 -7.86 -5.62
C ALA A 326 -9.35 -8.00 -6.82
N LEU A 327 -10.63 -8.35 -6.58
CA LEU A 327 -11.66 -8.36 -7.62
C LEU A 327 -11.88 -6.95 -8.18
N ALA A 328 -12.00 -5.92 -7.31
CA ALA A 328 -12.13 -4.53 -7.75
C ALA A 328 -10.95 -4.11 -8.64
N ALA A 329 -9.71 -4.47 -8.25
CA ALA A 329 -8.50 -4.19 -9.02
C ALA A 329 -8.49 -4.93 -10.38
N ALA A 330 -8.89 -6.19 -10.42
CA ALA A 330 -9.00 -6.93 -11.67
C ALA A 330 -10.01 -6.29 -12.63
N MET A 331 -11.15 -5.85 -12.11
CA MET A 331 -12.15 -5.13 -12.91
C MET A 331 -11.63 -3.78 -13.40
N TYR A 332 -10.98 -3.02 -12.53
CA TYR A 332 -10.40 -1.71 -12.88
C TYR A 332 -9.39 -1.85 -14.02
N LEU A 333 -8.44 -2.77 -13.89
CA LEU A 333 -7.44 -3.05 -14.92
C LEU A 333 -8.07 -3.55 -16.23
N SER A 334 -9.10 -4.40 -16.14
CA SER A 334 -9.82 -4.91 -17.30
C SER A 334 -10.64 -3.82 -18.00
N LEU A 335 -11.22 -2.89 -17.22
CA LEU A 335 -12.00 -1.77 -17.75
C LEU A 335 -11.12 -0.76 -18.50
N LEU A 336 -9.97 -0.43 -17.93
CA LEU A 336 -9.03 0.51 -18.53
C LEU A 336 -8.22 -0.11 -19.67
N GLY A 337 -7.80 -1.35 -19.48
CA GLY A 337 -6.87 -2.02 -20.40
C GLY A 337 -5.51 -1.29 -20.49
N PRO A 338 -4.59 -1.77 -21.33
CA PRO A 338 -3.26 -1.15 -21.46
C PRO A 338 -3.32 0.32 -21.91
N ALA A 339 -4.21 0.65 -22.84
CA ALA A 339 -4.34 2.01 -23.35
C ALA A 339 -4.84 2.97 -22.25
N GLY A 340 -5.86 2.56 -21.47
CA GLY A 340 -6.41 3.38 -20.39
C GLY A 340 -5.43 3.62 -19.24
N ILE A 341 -4.65 2.61 -18.85
CA ILE A 341 -3.60 2.75 -17.82
C ILE A 341 -2.50 3.70 -18.31
N THR A 342 -2.09 3.61 -19.58
CA THR A 342 -1.10 4.53 -20.16
C THR A 342 -1.62 5.97 -20.19
N GLU A 343 -2.86 6.18 -20.62
CA GLU A 343 -3.49 7.51 -20.66
C GLU A 343 -3.65 8.10 -19.24
N LEU A 344 -4.09 7.28 -18.29
CA LEU A 344 -4.21 7.68 -16.89
C LEU A 344 -2.86 8.09 -16.30
N SER A 345 -1.84 7.26 -16.49
CA SER A 345 -0.49 7.52 -15.98
C SER A 345 0.10 8.79 -16.62
N ALA A 346 -0.11 9.00 -17.93
CA ALA A 346 0.30 10.23 -18.63
C ALA A 346 -0.43 11.46 -18.09
N THR A 347 -1.72 11.35 -17.76
CA THR A 347 -2.51 12.44 -17.17
C THR A 347 -1.96 12.82 -15.79
N ILE A 348 -1.65 11.84 -14.94
CA ILE A 348 -1.04 12.08 -13.63
C ILE A 348 0.32 12.78 -13.78
N LEU A 349 1.14 12.33 -14.72
CA LEU A 349 2.44 12.96 -15.00
C LEU A 349 2.28 14.41 -15.47
N ASP A 350 1.30 14.71 -16.33
CA ASP A 350 0.97 16.07 -16.75
C ASP A 350 0.60 16.96 -15.55
N ARG A 351 -0.28 16.47 -14.65
CA ARG A 351 -0.68 17.20 -13.42
C ARG A 351 0.51 17.45 -12.50
N THR A 352 1.36 16.45 -12.32
CA THR A 352 2.56 16.55 -11.49
C THR A 352 3.53 17.60 -12.03
N ASN A 353 3.83 17.56 -13.33
CA ASN A 353 4.72 18.54 -13.98
C ASN A 353 4.14 19.94 -13.94
N TYR A 354 2.83 20.10 -14.21
CA TYR A 354 2.16 21.40 -14.11
C TYR A 354 2.25 21.97 -12.68
N ALA A 355 2.01 21.15 -11.67
CA ALA A 355 2.12 21.55 -10.27
C ALA A 355 3.56 21.98 -9.89
N ILE A 356 4.56 21.23 -10.33
CA ILE A 356 5.97 21.62 -10.16
C ILE A 356 6.24 22.99 -10.77
N GLU A 357 5.76 23.24 -12.00
CA GLU A 357 5.94 24.52 -12.68
C GLU A 357 5.26 25.69 -11.96
N GLN A 358 4.07 25.50 -11.38
CA GLN A 358 3.37 26.57 -10.68
C GLN A 358 4.01 26.85 -9.31
N ILE A 359 4.28 25.82 -8.52
CA ILE A 359 4.82 25.95 -7.16
C ILE A 359 6.27 26.49 -7.19
N ARG A 360 7.08 26.11 -8.18
CA ARG A 360 8.44 26.63 -8.36
C ARG A 360 8.53 28.15 -8.53
N LYS A 361 7.45 28.80 -8.98
CA LYS A 361 7.38 30.26 -9.15
C LYS A 361 7.23 31.01 -7.82
N LEU A 362 6.92 30.31 -6.74
CA LEU A 362 6.71 30.92 -5.43
C LEU A 362 8.06 31.33 -4.84
N ARG A 363 8.11 32.54 -4.26
CA ARG A 363 9.33 33.08 -3.67
C ARG A 363 9.72 32.28 -2.40
N GLY A 364 10.99 31.90 -2.29
CA GLY A 364 11.52 31.20 -1.12
C GLY A 364 11.14 29.71 -1.07
N VAL A 365 10.54 29.18 -2.13
CA VAL A 365 10.16 27.76 -2.22
C VAL A 365 11.09 27.02 -3.19
N LYS A 366 11.51 25.81 -2.81
CA LYS A 366 12.18 24.86 -3.69
C LYS A 366 11.23 23.70 -4.00
N ALA A 367 10.86 23.56 -5.24
CA ALA A 367 9.94 22.50 -5.73
C ALA A 367 10.33 22.00 -7.13
N PRO A 368 10.60 20.70 -7.31
CA PRO A 368 10.80 19.70 -6.25
C PRO A 368 12.08 19.96 -5.45
N LEU A 369 12.17 19.40 -4.24
CA LEU A 369 13.40 19.48 -3.45
C LEU A 369 14.54 18.71 -4.12
N PHE A 370 14.24 17.52 -4.63
CA PHE A 370 15.20 16.65 -5.32
C PHE A 370 15.23 16.95 -6.82
N ASN A 371 16.44 17.05 -7.38
CA ASN A 371 16.66 17.27 -8.82
C ASN A 371 16.62 15.91 -9.57
N ALA A 372 15.42 15.35 -9.71
CA ALA A 372 15.15 14.06 -10.34
C ALA A 372 13.84 14.11 -11.11
N PHE A 373 13.55 13.08 -11.88
CA PHE A 373 12.22 12.88 -12.46
C PHE A 373 11.23 12.47 -11.36
N HIS A 374 10.05 13.09 -11.32
CA HIS A 374 9.01 12.82 -10.33
C HIS A 374 7.74 12.29 -10.97
N TYR A 375 7.05 11.43 -10.25
CA TYR A 375 5.76 10.90 -10.65
C TYR A 375 4.76 11.00 -9.49
N MET A 376 3.61 11.59 -9.73
CA MET A 376 2.47 11.72 -8.83
C MET A 376 2.75 12.54 -7.56
N GLU A 377 3.86 12.31 -6.90
CA GLU A 377 4.24 13.01 -5.66
C GLU A 377 5.58 13.74 -5.85
N PHE A 378 5.74 14.84 -5.12
CA PHE A 378 7.02 15.53 -4.99
C PHE A 378 7.09 16.35 -3.71
N THR A 379 8.31 16.59 -3.26
CA THR A 379 8.59 17.37 -2.05
C THR A 379 8.71 18.85 -2.35
N VAL A 380 8.10 19.67 -1.49
CA VAL A 380 8.18 21.13 -1.50
C VAL A 380 8.85 21.60 -0.22
N ASN A 381 10.00 22.25 -0.35
CA ASN A 381 10.71 22.85 0.77
C ASN A 381 10.41 24.35 0.85
N PHE A 382 10.00 24.84 2.04
CA PHE A 382 9.58 26.22 2.29
C PHE A 382 10.70 27.09 2.86
N GLY A 383 11.94 26.59 2.92
CA GLY A 383 13.08 27.30 3.48
C GLY A 383 13.05 27.36 5.01
N ASP A 384 14.18 27.79 5.61
CA ASP A 384 14.33 27.82 7.08
C ASP A 384 13.85 29.11 7.71
N ASP A 385 13.79 30.21 6.94
CA ASP A 385 13.37 31.54 7.40
C ASP A 385 11.89 31.82 7.23
N GLY A 386 11.12 30.83 6.75
CA GLY A 386 9.72 30.93 6.42
C GLY A 386 8.77 30.42 7.51
N LYS A 387 7.49 30.28 7.13
CA LYS A 387 6.50 29.60 7.98
C LYS A 387 6.79 28.11 8.04
N ARG A 388 6.50 27.50 9.19
CA ARG A 388 6.63 26.04 9.35
C ARG A 388 5.51 25.32 8.59
N VAL A 389 5.77 24.09 8.14
CA VAL A 389 4.79 23.27 7.42
C VAL A 389 3.45 23.14 8.16
N PRO A 390 3.39 22.90 9.50
CA PRO A 390 2.12 22.84 10.20
C PRO A 390 1.31 24.16 10.11
N GLU A 391 1.97 25.32 10.14
CA GLU A 391 1.32 26.63 10.04
C GLU A 391 0.78 26.88 8.61
N ILE A 392 1.50 26.41 7.61
CA ILE A 392 1.07 26.46 6.21
C ILE A 392 -0.15 25.55 6.00
N ASN A 393 -0.11 24.33 6.52
CA ASN A 393 -1.20 23.36 6.40
C ASN A 393 -2.47 23.83 7.15
N GLU A 394 -2.32 24.47 8.31
CA GLU A 394 -3.45 25.07 9.04
C GLU A 394 -4.12 26.19 8.23
N ALA A 395 -3.32 27.06 7.61
CA ALA A 395 -3.82 28.12 6.77
C ALA A 395 -4.49 27.60 5.49
N LEU A 396 -3.90 26.60 4.83
CA LEU A 396 -4.52 25.92 3.67
C LEU A 396 -5.85 25.26 4.07
N LEU A 397 -5.90 24.58 5.21
CA LEU A 397 -7.13 23.93 5.68
C LEU A 397 -8.24 24.96 5.94
N ALA A 398 -7.91 26.13 6.47
CA ALA A 398 -8.85 27.25 6.65
C ALA A 398 -9.40 27.76 5.30
N ALA A 399 -8.65 27.61 4.20
CA ALA A 399 -9.09 27.91 2.85
C ALA A 399 -9.79 26.72 2.13
N GLY A 400 -10.04 25.61 2.84
CA GLY A 400 -10.68 24.40 2.29
C GLY A 400 -9.74 23.50 1.50
N ILE A 401 -8.43 23.59 1.74
CA ILE A 401 -7.39 22.80 1.06
C ILE A 401 -6.63 21.96 2.09
N GLN A 402 -6.62 20.65 1.92
CA GLN A 402 -5.72 19.75 2.66
C GLN A 402 -4.36 19.78 1.98
N GLY A 403 -3.35 20.34 2.67
CA GLY A 403 -1.98 20.43 2.17
C GLY A 403 -1.21 19.11 2.20
N GLY A 404 0.10 19.17 1.93
CA GLY A 404 0.99 18.02 1.89
C GLY A 404 1.34 17.47 3.28
N LEU A 405 1.89 16.24 3.29
CA LEU A 405 2.40 15.60 4.50
C LEU A 405 3.64 16.35 5.02
N ASP A 406 3.62 16.76 6.28
CA ASP A 406 4.81 17.33 6.95
C ASP A 406 5.89 16.24 7.14
N LEU A 407 7.03 16.43 6.50
CA LEU A 407 8.16 15.51 6.56
C LEU A 407 9.17 15.89 7.66
N SER A 408 9.05 17.06 8.28
CA SER A 408 10.04 17.60 9.22
C SER A 408 10.25 16.74 10.47
N THR A 409 9.24 15.95 10.84
CA THR A 409 9.31 15.00 11.97
C THR A 409 9.93 13.64 11.59
N TYR A 410 9.83 13.25 10.32
CA TYR A 410 10.35 11.97 9.83
C TYR A 410 11.77 12.09 9.31
N PHE A 411 12.07 13.20 8.62
CA PHE A 411 13.36 13.51 8.00
C PHE A 411 13.77 14.95 8.35
N PRO A 412 14.23 15.19 9.60
CA PRO A 412 14.58 16.54 10.06
C PRO A 412 15.65 17.23 9.20
N GLU A 413 16.51 16.45 8.55
CA GLU A 413 17.54 16.93 7.64
C GLU A 413 17.00 17.59 6.36
N LEU A 414 15.73 17.34 6.01
CA LEU A 414 15.06 17.99 4.88
C LEU A 414 14.49 19.37 5.25
N GLY A 415 14.57 19.79 6.53
CA GLY A 415 14.05 21.08 7.00
C GLY A 415 12.54 21.19 6.88
N GLN A 416 12.03 22.39 6.58
CA GLN A 416 10.59 22.64 6.44
C GLN A 416 10.07 22.14 5.08
N THR A 417 9.91 20.83 4.97
CA THR A 417 9.53 20.14 3.73
C THR A 417 8.21 19.40 3.89
N ALA A 418 7.33 19.53 2.90
CA ALA A 418 6.09 18.74 2.79
C ALA A 418 6.06 17.93 1.49
N LEU A 419 5.43 16.76 1.54
CA LEU A 419 5.16 15.90 0.39
C LEU A 419 3.74 16.18 -0.13
N TYR A 420 3.64 16.57 -1.40
CA TYR A 420 2.37 16.83 -2.09
C TYR A 420 2.09 15.77 -3.14
N CYS A 421 0.81 15.45 -3.31
CA CYS A 421 0.31 14.45 -4.26
C CYS A 421 -0.59 15.08 -5.33
N PHE A 422 -0.41 14.67 -6.58
CA PHE A 422 -1.19 15.13 -7.74
C PHE A 422 -1.58 13.93 -8.59
N THR A 423 -2.89 13.68 -8.68
CA THR A 423 -3.46 12.60 -9.48
C THR A 423 -4.40 13.16 -10.56
N GLU A 424 -5.05 12.29 -11.32
CA GLU A 424 -6.01 12.68 -12.36
C GLU A 424 -7.25 13.41 -11.82
N VAL A 425 -7.56 13.28 -10.52
CA VAL A 425 -8.71 13.98 -9.92
C VAL A 425 -8.47 15.47 -9.74
N HIS A 426 -7.20 15.91 -9.78
CA HIS A 426 -6.83 17.31 -9.69
C HIS A 426 -6.85 17.97 -11.09
N THR A 427 -7.66 19.01 -11.28
CA THR A 427 -7.60 19.81 -12.49
C THR A 427 -6.47 20.84 -12.42
N HIS A 428 -6.06 21.42 -13.56
CA HIS A 428 -5.11 22.54 -13.56
C HIS A 428 -5.60 23.70 -12.69
N ARG A 429 -6.93 23.94 -12.66
CA ARG A 429 -7.53 24.96 -11.80
C ARG A 429 -7.34 24.68 -10.31
N ASP A 430 -7.46 23.44 -9.90
CA ASP A 430 -7.24 23.04 -8.51
C ASP A 430 -5.78 23.26 -8.10
N ILE A 431 -4.85 22.97 -9.02
CA ILE A 431 -3.41 23.22 -8.83
C ILE A 431 -3.12 24.72 -8.75
N ASP A 432 -3.76 25.54 -9.62
CA ASP A 432 -3.63 26.99 -9.55
C ASP A 432 -4.17 27.54 -8.22
N MET A 433 -5.32 27.04 -7.73
CA MET A 433 -5.86 27.41 -6.42
C MET A 433 -4.86 27.12 -5.29
N LEU A 434 -4.23 25.93 -5.27
CA LEU A 434 -3.19 25.62 -4.29
C LEU A 434 -2.02 26.61 -4.38
N ALA A 435 -1.52 26.87 -5.60
CA ALA A 435 -0.38 27.78 -5.80
C ALA A 435 -0.70 29.22 -5.38
N ASP A 436 -1.92 29.71 -5.65
CA ASP A 436 -2.37 31.02 -5.27
C ASP A 436 -2.52 31.17 -3.74
N GLU A 437 -3.12 30.18 -3.07
CA GLU A 437 -3.21 30.17 -1.60
C GLU A 437 -1.83 30.08 -0.95
N LEU A 438 -0.93 29.24 -1.47
CA LEU A 438 0.45 29.18 -0.98
C LEU A 438 1.14 30.56 -1.15
N ARG A 439 0.93 31.26 -2.26
CA ARG A 439 1.47 32.60 -2.49
C ARG A 439 0.97 33.61 -1.43
N VAL A 440 -0.33 33.60 -1.14
CA VAL A 440 -0.93 34.46 -0.11
C VAL A 440 -0.35 34.13 1.28
N ILE A 441 -0.29 32.85 1.61
CA ILE A 441 0.22 32.37 2.90
C ILE A 441 1.70 32.75 3.10
N LEU A 442 2.51 32.68 2.05
CA LEU A 442 3.94 32.99 2.09
C LEU A 442 4.24 34.51 1.99
N GLY A 443 3.21 35.35 1.80
CA GLY A 443 3.35 36.81 1.76
C GLY A 443 3.92 37.35 0.46
N GLY A 444 3.70 36.64 -0.65
CA GLY A 444 4.14 36.99 -2.01
C GLY A 444 3.11 37.69 -2.84
#